data_cbb422edaccdd0efc9b98dd12ed17cec
#
_entry.id   cbb422edaccdd0efc9b98dd12ed17cec
#
_cell.length_a   1.000
_cell.length_b   1.000
_cell.length_c   1.000
_cell.angle_alpha   90.00
_cell.angle_beta   90.00
_cell.angle_gamma   90.00
#
_symmetry.space_group_name_H-M   'P 1'
#
loop_
_entity.id
_entity.type
_entity.pdbx_description
1 polymer ?
#
loop_
_entity_poly.entity_id
_entity_poly.type
_entity_poly.pdbx_seq_one_letter_code
_entity_poly.pdbx_strand_id
1 'polypeptide(L)'
;AYLGGRMNYFSGNYTGYVTTRLKSNDASLLDIELDCDQTGWGITPIFGLDYKIGRWNIGAKYEMRTLLNIENTTEKNSDPEGALSDFKDGVNTPNDIPAMLSIATSYRFTDRLRASVEYHFYDDKHAGMANIPGTNIGKQHALTHGTNEYLAGAEFDLNKTVTVSAGIQRTDYGLSNNYESDTSFSCDSYSIGFGGAIKLLPKLTMNIAYFWTNYSDYTKAVEASSTGGYNGTTLAGTNVYSRTNKVFGLGFDYKF
;
A
#
# COMPACT_ATOMS: atom_id res chain seq x y z
N ALA A 1 -24.40 -10.16 -10.51
CA ALA A 1 -23.61 -8.97 -10.87
C ALA A 1 -23.92 -7.85 -9.88
N TYR A 2 -22.95 -7.01 -9.58
CA TYR A 2 -23.16 -5.80 -8.79
C TYR A 2 -22.41 -4.62 -9.41
N LEU A 3 -22.91 -3.42 -9.11
CA LEU A 3 -22.34 -2.13 -9.46
C LEU A 3 -22.26 -1.33 -8.16
N GLY A 4 -21.13 -0.72 -7.89
CA GLY A 4 -20.90 0.07 -6.69
C GLY A 4 -19.99 1.26 -6.95
N GLY A 5 -19.85 2.09 -5.93
CA GLY A 5 -18.92 3.21 -5.91
C GLY A 5 -18.35 3.37 -4.52
N ARG A 6 -17.08 3.80 -4.43
CA ARG A 6 -16.42 4.14 -3.19
C ARG A 6 -15.92 5.57 -3.28
N MET A 7 -16.25 6.38 -2.29
CA MET A 7 -15.63 7.69 -2.10
C MET A 7 -14.39 7.51 -1.23
N ASN A 8 -13.28 8.04 -1.70
CA ASN A 8 -12.00 8.04 -0.98
C ASN A 8 -11.70 9.48 -0.57
N TYR A 9 -11.32 9.68 0.67
CA TYR A 9 -10.81 10.93 1.21
C TYR A 9 -9.46 10.68 1.85
N PHE A 10 -8.47 11.46 1.46
CA PHE A 10 -7.13 11.45 2.03
C PHE A 10 -6.94 12.70 2.88
N SER A 11 -6.35 12.53 4.05
CA SER A 11 -5.85 13.60 4.89
C SER A 11 -4.56 13.15 5.54
N GLY A 12 -3.51 13.92 5.43
CA GLY A 12 -2.20 13.67 6.00
C GLY A 12 -1.53 14.97 6.41
N ASN A 13 -0.51 14.88 7.27
CA ASN A 13 0.33 16.00 7.67
C ASN A 13 1.79 15.60 7.60
N TYR A 14 2.62 16.49 7.09
CA TYR A 14 4.07 16.40 7.11
C TYR A 14 4.64 17.52 7.97
N THR A 15 5.12 17.14 9.16
CA THR A 15 5.78 18.08 10.07
C THR A 15 7.18 17.57 10.36
N GLY A 16 8.17 18.42 10.18
CA GLY A 16 9.55 18.05 10.45
C GLY A 16 10.51 19.21 10.39
N TYR A 17 11.68 18.99 10.98
CA TYR A 17 12.81 19.92 10.84
C TYR A 17 14.11 19.13 10.68
N VAL A 18 15.04 19.67 9.89
CA VAL A 18 16.37 19.12 9.70
C VAL A 18 17.38 20.26 9.85
N THR A 19 18.25 20.14 10.85
CA THR A 19 19.35 21.07 11.07
C THR A 19 20.68 20.34 10.92
N THR A 20 21.54 20.78 10.02
CA THR A 20 22.90 20.26 9.85
C THR A 20 23.90 21.35 10.13
N ARG A 21 24.92 21.05 10.96
CA ARG A 21 25.96 22.00 11.37
C ARG A 21 27.36 21.49 11.11
N LEU A 22 28.27 22.39 10.79
CA LEU A 22 29.70 22.09 10.68
C LEU A 22 30.30 21.83 12.05
N LYS A 23 30.98 20.70 12.24
CA LYS A 23 31.68 20.39 13.50
C LYS A 23 32.81 21.36 13.86
N SER A 24 33.37 22.04 12.85
CA SER A 24 34.54 22.92 13.03
C SER A 24 34.21 24.25 13.70
N ASN A 25 33.02 24.81 13.48
CA ASN A 25 32.64 26.14 13.94
C ASN A 25 31.16 26.29 14.30
N ASP A 26 30.42 25.17 14.39
CA ASP A 26 28.98 25.12 14.68
C ASP A 26 28.10 25.94 13.68
N ALA A 27 28.65 26.32 12.54
CA ALA A 27 27.88 27.04 11.52
C ALA A 27 26.79 26.15 10.92
N SER A 28 25.55 26.67 10.81
CA SER A 28 24.44 25.97 10.17
C SER A 28 24.73 25.80 8.67
N LEU A 29 24.67 24.56 8.20
CA LEU A 29 24.75 24.23 6.76
C LEU A 29 23.37 24.09 6.15
N LEU A 30 22.40 23.60 6.95
CA LEU A 30 21.04 23.40 6.56
C LEU A 30 20.16 23.63 7.77
N ASP A 31 19.10 24.38 7.60
CA ASP A 31 18.08 24.60 8.62
C ASP A 31 16.72 24.65 7.92
N ILE A 32 16.08 23.48 7.85
CA ILE A 32 14.84 23.28 7.10
C ILE A 32 13.73 22.96 8.09
N GLU A 33 12.62 23.63 7.95
CA GLU A 33 11.39 23.37 8.71
C GLU A 33 10.19 23.32 7.77
N LEU A 34 9.34 22.30 7.98
CA LEU A 34 8.12 22.05 7.22
C LEU A 34 6.96 21.78 8.15
N ASP A 35 5.82 22.41 7.86
CA ASP A 35 4.49 22.04 8.36
C ASP A 35 3.50 22.18 7.22
N CYS A 36 2.99 21.05 6.74
CA CYS A 36 2.17 20.96 5.54
C CYS A 36 1.07 19.93 5.73
N ASP A 37 -0.17 20.40 5.71
CA ASP A 37 -1.34 19.54 5.59
C ASP A 37 -1.59 19.17 4.13
N GLN A 38 -2.03 17.95 3.93
CA GLN A 38 -2.36 17.42 2.61
C GLN A 38 -3.76 16.83 2.61
N THR A 39 -4.59 17.22 1.66
CA THR A 39 -5.95 16.68 1.51
C THR A 39 -6.24 16.33 0.05
N GLY A 40 -7.09 15.34 -0.15
CA GLY A 40 -7.55 14.96 -1.48
C GLY A 40 -8.78 14.06 -1.40
N TRP A 41 -9.55 14.00 -2.48
CA TRP A 41 -10.68 13.10 -2.57
C TRP A 41 -10.86 12.57 -4.01
N GLY A 42 -11.50 11.42 -4.11
CA GLY A 42 -11.79 10.81 -5.40
C GLY A 42 -12.86 9.73 -5.29
N ILE A 43 -13.39 9.32 -6.43
CA ILE A 43 -14.44 8.30 -6.55
C ILE A 43 -13.91 7.11 -7.34
N THR A 44 -14.15 5.90 -6.82
CA THR A 44 -13.82 4.62 -7.48
C THR A 44 -15.11 3.94 -7.92
N PRO A 45 -15.43 3.86 -9.20
CA PRO A 45 -16.46 2.94 -9.70
C PRO A 45 -16.03 1.48 -9.54
N ILE A 46 -16.96 0.61 -9.15
CA ILE A 46 -16.70 -0.80 -8.85
C ILE A 46 -17.72 -1.68 -9.59
N PHE A 47 -17.23 -2.70 -10.28
CA PHE A 47 -18.02 -3.70 -10.99
C PHE A 47 -17.68 -5.08 -10.49
N GLY A 48 -18.67 -5.95 -10.35
CA GLY A 48 -18.40 -7.30 -9.93
C GLY A 48 -19.41 -8.32 -10.43
N LEU A 49 -18.89 -9.53 -10.58
CA LEU A 49 -19.64 -10.73 -10.94
C LEU A 49 -19.36 -11.80 -9.89
N ASP A 50 -20.40 -12.50 -9.52
CA ASP A 50 -20.31 -13.68 -8.66
C ASP A 50 -21.20 -14.77 -9.25
N TYR A 51 -20.64 -15.97 -9.38
CA TYR A 51 -21.33 -17.10 -9.97
C TYR A 51 -21.12 -18.36 -9.14
N LYS A 52 -22.21 -18.93 -8.68
CA LYS A 52 -22.21 -20.16 -7.89
C LYS A 52 -22.75 -21.32 -8.68
N ILE A 53 -21.98 -22.39 -8.78
CA ILE A 53 -22.37 -23.64 -9.43
C ILE A 53 -21.99 -24.85 -8.55
N GLY A 54 -23.00 -25.54 -8.04
CA GLY A 54 -22.80 -26.65 -7.11
C GLY A 54 -21.99 -26.22 -5.87
N ARG A 55 -20.79 -26.80 -5.72
CA ARG A 55 -19.86 -26.50 -4.61
C ARG A 55 -18.83 -25.43 -4.93
N TRP A 56 -18.82 -24.92 -6.17
CA TRP A 56 -17.94 -23.84 -6.61
C TRP A 56 -18.61 -22.48 -6.44
N ASN A 57 -17.81 -21.50 -6.07
CA ASN A 57 -18.11 -20.08 -6.22
C ASN A 57 -16.97 -19.41 -6.96
N ILE A 58 -17.27 -18.64 -8.01
CA ILE A 58 -16.31 -17.94 -8.84
C ILE A 58 -16.71 -16.47 -8.83
N GLY A 59 -15.78 -15.60 -8.47
CA GLY A 59 -15.98 -14.15 -8.43
C GLY A 59 -14.94 -13.41 -9.26
N ALA A 60 -15.35 -12.29 -9.83
CA ALA A 60 -14.47 -11.31 -10.44
C ALA A 60 -14.93 -9.91 -10.03
N LYS A 61 -13.97 -9.04 -9.73
CA LYS A 61 -14.21 -7.64 -9.37
C LYS A 61 -13.21 -6.76 -10.11
N TYR A 62 -13.70 -5.65 -10.65
CA TYR A 62 -12.88 -4.61 -11.22
C TYR A 62 -13.20 -3.27 -10.53
N GLU A 63 -12.19 -2.67 -9.96
CA GLU A 63 -12.24 -1.32 -9.42
C GLU A 63 -11.48 -0.40 -10.37
N MET A 64 -12.14 0.64 -10.88
CA MET A 64 -11.49 1.61 -11.74
C MET A 64 -10.47 2.43 -10.95
N ARG A 65 -9.49 2.99 -11.65
CA ARG A 65 -8.55 3.93 -11.07
C ARG A 65 -9.31 5.11 -10.44
N THR A 66 -8.93 5.45 -9.21
CA THR A 66 -9.39 6.68 -8.58
C THR A 66 -8.39 7.78 -8.89
N LEU A 67 -8.83 8.81 -9.60
CA LEU A 67 -8.04 10.02 -9.73
C LEU A 67 -8.06 10.73 -8.38
N LEU A 68 -6.90 10.82 -7.76
CA LEU A 68 -6.72 11.45 -6.46
C LEU A 68 -5.56 12.44 -6.53
N ASN A 69 -5.90 13.72 -6.65
CA ASN A 69 -4.94 14.79 -6.50
C ASN A 69 -4.91 15.24 -5.04
N ILE A 70 -3.72 15.32 -4.49
CA ILE A 70 -3.47 15.78 -3.13
C ILE A 70 -3.01 17.22 -3.19
N GLU A 71 -3.75 18.10 -2.55
CA GLU A 71 -3.45 19.54 -2.44
C GLU A 71 -2.77 19.83 -1.12
N ASN A 72 -1.71 20.62 -1.18
CA ASN A 72 -0.98 21.09 -0.02
C ASN A 72 -1.65 22.33 0.58
N THR A 73 -1.80 22.35 1.90
CA THR A 73 -2.05 23.54 2.71
C THR A 73 -0.85 23.70 3.64
N THR A 74 0.06 24.60 3.29
CA THR A 74 1.37 24.70 3.94
C THR A 74 1.41 25.88 4.90
N GLU A 75 1.51 25.60 6.20
CA GLU A 75 1.66 26.63 7.24
C GLU A 75 3.11 27.09 7.35
N LYS A 76 4.07 26.20 7.17
CA LYS A 76 5.50 26.52 7.22
C LYS A 76 6.31 25.76 6.19
N ASN A 77 7.09 26.49 5.42
CA ASN A 77 8.05 25.96 4.47
C ASN A 77 9.24 26.90 4.39
N SER A 78 10.36 26.52 5.01
CA SER A 78 11.54 27.39 5.11
C SER A 78 12.43 27.34 3.86
N ASP A 79 12.21 26.40 2.93
CA ASP A 79 12.97 26.27 1.67
C ASP A 79 12.07 25.92 0.47
N PRO A 80 11.09 26.83 0.14
CA PRO A 80 10.11 26.55 -0.88
C PRO A 80 10.66 26.51 -2.31
N GLU A 81 11.81 27.08 -2.57
CA GLU A 81 12.47 27.08 -3.88
C GLU A 81 13.55 25.98 -4.02
N GLY A 82 13.86 25.28 -2.92
CA GLY A 82 14.87 24.24 -2.86
C GLY A 82 14.31 22.87 -2.52
N ALA A 83 14.81 22.28 -1.45
CA ALA A 83 14.50 20.91 -1.04
C ALA A 83 13.01 20.65 -0.70
N LEU A 84 12.25 21.70 -0.36
CA LEU A 84 10.84 21.62 -0.01
C LEU A 84 9.91 22.19 -1.10
N SER A 85 10.35 22.26 -2.34
CA SER A 85 9.57 22.82 -3.46
C SER A 85 8.26 22.06 -3.73
N ASP A 86 8.22 20.76 -3.48
CA ASP A 86 7.02 19.91 -3.63
C ASP A 86 5.97 20.15 -2.54
N PHE A 87 6.34 20.85 -1.48
CA PHE A 87 5.48 21.19 -0.35
C PHE A 87 5.04 22.67 -0.33
N LYS A 88 5.10 23.37 -1.46
CA LYS A 88 4.55 24.72 -1.58
C LYS A 88 3.04 24.70 -1.36
N ASP A 89 2.51 25.76 -0.77
CA ASP A 89 1.08 25.95 -0.60
C ASP A 89 0.34 25.93 -1.94
N GLY A 90 -0.80 25.24 -1.99
CA GLY A 90 -1.61 25.07 -3.20
C GLY A 90 -1.05 24.14 -4.27
N VAL A 91 0.12 23.53 -4.07
CA VAL A 91 0.63 22.53 -5.02
C VAL A 91 -0.24 21.27 -4.97
N ASN A 92 -0.64 20.82 -6.17
CA ASN A 92 -1.39 19.58 -6.37
C ASN A 92 -0.48 18.48 -6.89
N THR A 93 -0.46 17.35 -6.19
CA THR A 93 0.35 16.20 -6.54
C THR A 93 -0.54 14.99 -6.84
N PRO A 94 -0.38 14.32 -8.00
CA PRO A 94 -1.08 13.07 -8.27
C PRO A 94 -0.69 12.00 -7.24
N ASN A 95 -1.69 11.34 -6.69
CA ASN A 95 -1.54 10.19 -5.79
C ASN A 95 -2.71 9.23 -6.00
N ASP A 96 -2.88 8.80 -7.24
CA ASP A 96 -4.00 7.98 -7.67
C ASP A 96 -4.03 6.64 -6.93
N ILE A 97 -5.24 6.12 -6.70
CA ILE A 97 -5.42 4.72 -6.33
C ILE A 97 -5.48 3.91 -7.63
N PRO A 98 -4.62 2.91 -7.84
CA PRO A 98 -4.56 2.15 -9.07
C PRO A 98 -5.87 1.40 -9.36
N ALA A 99 -6.16 1.15 -10.62
CA ALA A 99 -7.19 0.20 -10.99
C ALA A 99 -6.83 -1.18 -10.49
N MET A 100 -7.82 -1.96 -10.04
CA MET A 100 -7.62 -3.30 -9.48
C MET A 100 -8.54 -4.31 -10.16
N LEU A 101 -7.97 -5.39 -10.64
CA LEU A 101 -8.68 -6.60 -11.04
C LEU A 101 -8.50 -7.67 -9.97
N SER A 102 -9.59 -8.20 -9.43
CA SER A 102 -9.60 -9.36 -8.53
C SER A 102 -10.33 -10.51 -9.19
N ILE A 103 -9.76 -11.71 -9.15
CA ILE A 103 -10.40 -12.95 -9.60
C ILE A 103 -10.23 -13.96 -8.48
N ALA A 104 -11.32 -14.57 -8.05
CA ALA A 104 -11.32 -15.54 -6.98
C ALA A 104 -12.14 -16.78 -7.34
N THR A 105 -11.74 -17.91 -6.80
CA THR A 105 -12.57 -19.10 -6.80
C THR A 105 -12.49 -19.80 -5.45
N SER A 106 -13.63 -20.30 -4.99
CA SER A 106 -13.68 -21.13 -3.79
C SER A 106 -14.43 -22.42 -4.07
N TYR A 107 -14.02 -23.46 -3.37
CA TYR A 107 -14.63 -24.78 -3.44
C TYR A 107 -14.95 -25.33 -2.05
N ARG A 108 -16.17 -25.81 -1.90
CA ARG A 108 -16.62 -26.48 -0.68
C ARG A 108 -16.37 -27.98 -0.77
N PHE A 109 -15.27 -28.45 -0.19
CA PHE A 109 -14.88 -29.87 -0.19
C PHE A 109 -15.87 -30.74 0.59
N THR A 110 -16.26 -30.25 1.74
CA THR A 110 -17.27 -30.87 2.60
C THR A 110 -18.26 -29.80 3.09
N ASP A 111 -19.27 -30.19 3.86
CA ASP A 111 -20.19 -29.21 4.47
C ASP A 111 -19.49 -28.34 5.52
N ARG A 112 -18.28 -28.70 5.96
CA ARG A 112 -17.50 -28.02 7.00
C ARG A 112 -16.19 -27.41 6.50
N LEU A 113 -15.67 -27.84 5.34
CA LEU A 113 -14.39 -27.38 4.80
C LEU A 113 -14.59 -26.66 3.47
N ARG A 114 -14.11 -25.43 3.41
CA ARG A 114 -14.01 -24.65 2.17
C ARG A 114 -12.59 -24.11 2.01
N ALA A 115 -12.10 -24.04 0.77
CA ALA A 115 -10.87 -23.34 0.46
C ALA A 115 -11.07 -22.41 -0.73
N SER A 116 -10.23 -21.40 -0.82
CA SER A 116 -10.24 -20.40 -1.89
C SER A 116 -8.83 -20.09 -2.37
N VAL A 117 -8.76 -19.69 -3.63
CA VAL A 117 -7.59 -19.04 -4.22
C VAL A 117 -8.05 -17.75 -4.89
N GLU A 118 -7.21 -16.73 -4.84
CA GLU A 118 -7.52 -15.40 -5.34
C GLU A 118 -6.27 -14.79 -5.96
N TYR A 119 -6.46 -14.01 -7.01
CA TYR A 119 -5.45 -13.22 -7.66
C TYR A 119 -5.91 -11.78 -7.76
N HIS A 120 -5.03 -10.84 -7.37
CA HIS A 120 -5.21 -9.42 -7.56
C HIS A 120 -4.12 -8.87 -8.47
N PHE A 121 -4.52 -8.02 -9.40
CA PHE A 121 -3.63 -7.20 -10.19
C PHE A 121 -3.96 -5.73 -9.95
N TYR A 122 -2.95 -4.95 -9.59
CA TYR A 122 -3.06 -3.49 -9.47
C TYR A 122 -2.27 -2.84 -10.60
N ASP A 123 -2.92 -1.96 -11.33
CA ASP A 123 -2.34 -1.24 -12.48
C ASP A 123 -1.60 0.02 -12.02
N ASP A 124 -0.59 -0.17 -11.15
CA ASP A 124 0.19 0.92 -10.54
C ASP A 124 0.93 1.75 -11.59
N LYS A 125 1.37 1.13 -12.69
CA LYS A 125 2.09 1.83 -13.76
C LYS A 125 1.26 2.91 -14.46
N HIS A 126 -0.05 2.85 -14.38
CA HIS A 126 -0.97 3.83 -14.95
C HIS A 126 -1.66 4.69 -13.88
N ALA A 127 -1.33 4.51 -12.61
CA ALA A 127 -1.79 5.37 -11.51
C ALA A 127 -0.83 6.54 -11.34
N GLY A 128 -1.32 7.77 -11.43
CA GLY A 128 -0.48 8.96 -11.25
C GLY A 128 0.12 8.99 -9.84
N MET A 129 1.44 9.17 -9.76
CA MET A 129 2.20 9.33 -8.51
C MET A 129 3.02 10.59 -8.56
N ALA A 130 3.46 11.07 -7.39
CA ALA A 130 4.43 12.16 -7.29
C ALA A 130 5.67 11.87 -8.16
N ASN A 131 6.31 12.92 -8.63
CA ASN A 131 7.50 12.79 -9.45
C ASN A 131 8.69 12.21 -8.67
N ILE A 132 9.57 11.53 -9.39
CA ILE A 132 10.89 11.17 -8.87
C ILE A 132 11.63 12.48 -8.54
N PRO A 133 12.21 12.63 -7.34
CA PRO A 133 12.89 13.86 -6.93
C PRO A 133 13.89 14.38 -7.97
N GLY A 134 13.80 15.66 -8.30
CA GLY A 134 14.66 16.30 -9.30
C GLY A 134 14.32 15.99 -10.76
N THR A 135 13.17 15.37 -11.03
CA THR A 135 12.70 15.05 -12.39
C THR A 135 11.24 15.46 -12.60
N ASN A 136 10.81 15.47 -13.87
CA ASN A 136 9.39 15.62 -14.24
C ASN A 136 8.74 14.26 -14.58
N ILE A 137 9.26 13.17 -14.04
CA ILE A 137 8.80 11.80 -14.33
C ILE A 137 8.07 11.27 -13.13
N GLY A 138 6.79 10.93 -13.28
CA GLY A 138 6.00 10.31 -12.23
C GLY A 138 6.60 8.97 -11.79
N LYS A 139 6.64 8.73 -10.49
CA LYS A 139 7.29 7.57 -9.86
C LYS A 139 6.77 6.22 -10.39
N GLN A 140 5.51 6.15 -10.81
CA GLN A 140 4.91 4.95 -11.40
C GLN A 140 5.64 4.43 -12.65
N HIS A 141 6.33 5.32 -13.40
CA HIS A 141 7.10 4.93 -14.59
C HIS A 141 8.40 4.18 -14.26
N ALA A 142 8.83 4.24 -13.01
CA ALA A 142 9.97 3.47 -12.52
C ALA A 142 9.62 2.02 -12.15
N LEU A 143 8.35 1.66 -12.07
CA LEU A 143 7.93 0.27 -11.85
C LEU A 143 8.19 -0.57 -13.11
N THR A 144 8.59 -1.83 -12.93
CA THR A 144 8.76 -2.80 -14.02
C THR A 144 7.41 -3.34 -14.50
N HIS A 145 6.49 -3.57 -13.58
CA HIS A 145 5.11 -3.99 -13.81
C HIS A 145 4.20 -3.50 -12.68
N GLY A 146 2.89 -3.65 -12.81
CA GLY A 146 1.93 -3.41 -11.74
C GLY A 146 2.00 -4.50 -10.66
N THR A 147 1.46 -4.21 -9.48
CA THR A 147 1.48 -5.14 -8.34
C THR A 147 0.65 -6.38 -8.61
N ASN A 148 1.22 -7.54 -8.31
CA ASN A 148 0.55 -8.83 -8.36
C ASN A 148 0.43 -9.42 -6.96
N GLU A 149 -0.77 -9.89 -6.60
CA GLU A 149 -1.01 -10.59 -5.34
C GLU A 149 -1.64 -11.96 -5.61
N TYR A 150 -1.10 -12.97 -4.95
CA TYR A 150 -1.56 -14.35 -5.00
C TYR A 150 -1.96 -14.77 -3.60
N LEU A 151 -3.20 -15.19 -3.43
CA LEU A 151 -3.76 -15.54 -2.13
C LEU A 151 -4.34 -16.94 -2.16
N ALA A 152 -4.20 -17.64 -1.04
CA ALA A 152 -4.89 -18.90 -0.81
C ALA A 152 -5.30 -18.99 0.65
N GLY A 153 -6.47 -19.58 0.90
CA GLY A 153 -6.98 -19.72 2.24
C GLY A 153 -7.96 -20.88 2.38
N ALA A 154 -8.16 -21.28 3.62
CA ALA A 154 -9.12 -22.31 3.96
C ALA A 154 -9.88 -21.94 5.25
N GLU A 155 -11.11 -22.39 5.32
CA GLU A 155 -11.97 -22.27 6.50
C GLU A 155 -12.53 -23.63 6.86
N PHE A 156 -12.60 -23.88 8.16
CA PHE A 156 -13.15 -25.12 8.71
C PHE A 156 -14.12 -24.83 9.86
N ASP A 157 -15.35 -25.32 9.71
CA ASP A 157 -16.35 -25.26 10.75
C ASP A 157 -16.08 -26.34 11.81
N LEU A 158 -15.49 -25.95 12.93
CA LEU A 158 -15.27 -26.84 14.08
C LEU A 158 -16.60 -27.38 14.59
N ASN A 159 -17.61 -26.52 14.65
CA ASN A 159 -18.98 -26.84 15.02
C ASN A 159 -19.95 -25.78 14.45
N LYS A 160 -21.23 -25.79 14.85
CA LYS A 160 -22.24 -24.83 14.38
C LYS A 160 -21.98 -23.37 14.83
N THR A 161 -21.09 -23.18 15.80
CA THR A 161 -20.84 -21.88 16.44
C THR A 161 -19.45 -21.32 16.09
N VAL A 162 -18.45 -22.18 15.86
CA VAL A 162 -17.05 -21.78 15.70
C VAL A 162 -16.54 -22.22 14.33
N THR A 163 -16.02 -21.27 13.57
CA THR A 163 -15.26 -21.46 12.33
C THR A 163 -13.84 -20.99 12.55
N VAL A 164 -12.85 -21.71 12.07
CA VAL A 164 -11.44 -21.31 12.04
C VAL A 164 -10.99 -21.12 10.61
N SER A 165 -10.03 -20.23 10.39
CA SER A 165 -9.47 -19.94 9.07
C SER A 165 -7.95 -19.75 9.13
N ALA A 166 -7.30 -20.06 8.00
CA ALA A 166 -5.90 -19.76 7.77
C ALA A 166 -5.71 -19.38 6.30
N GLY A 167 -4.72 -18.52 6.03
CA GLY A 167 -4.41 -18.09 4.68
C GLY A 167 -2.98 -17.63 4.53
N ILE A 168 -2.56 -17.59 3.27
CA ILE A 168 -1.25 -17.10 2.84
C ILE A 168 -1.44 -16.11 1.69
N GLN A 169 -0.51 -15.16 1.57
CA GLN A 169 -0.47 -14.19 0.47
C GLN A 169 0.98 -13.97 0.04
N ARG A 170 1.21 -13.82 -1.24
CA ARG A 170 2.44 -13.32 -1.84
C ARG A 170 2.11 -12.04 -2.59
N THR A 171 2.90 -10.98 -2.35
CA THR A 171 2.80 -9.69 -3.07
C THR A 171 4.12 -9.40 -3.78
N ASP A 172 4.03 -9.07 -5.07
CA ASP A 172 5.13 -8.68 -5.96
C ASP A 172 4.81 -7.29 -6.53
N TYR A 173 5.62 -6.28 -6.18
CA TYR A 173 5.36 -4.87 -6.48
C TYR A 173 6.00 -4.36 -7.78
N GLY A 174 6.78 -5.15 -8.48
CA GLY A 174 7.48 -4.73 -9.69
C GLY A 174 8.51 -3.62 -9.46
N LEU A 175 9.26 -3.72 -8.38
CA LEU A 175 10.17 -2.67 -7.91
C LEU A 175 11.39 -2.47 -8.80
N SER A 176 11.96 -1.25 -8.78
CA SER A 176 13.25 -0.92 -9.38
C SER A 176 14.02 0.07 -8.51
N ASN A 177 15.34 0.19 -8.75
CA ASN A 177 16.19 1.13 -8.01
C ASN A 177 15.72 2.60 -8.12
N ASN A 178 15.09 2.97 -9.25
CA ASN A 178 14.59 4.33 -9.45
C ASN A 178 13.26 4.58 -8.74
N TYR A 179 12.53 3.52 -8.39
CA TYR A 179 11.30 3.61 -7.59
C TYR A 179 11.60 3.82 -6.11
N GLU A 180 12.64 3.18 -5.58
CA GLU A 180 12.97 3.19 -4.18
C GLU A 180 13.64 4.49 -3.73
N SER A 181 13.11 5.10 -2.66
CA SER A 181 13.67 6.28 -2.00
C SER A 181 13.51 6.19 -0.48
N ASP A 182 14.31 6.93 0.27
CA ASP A 182 14.30 6.90 1.73
C ASP A 182 12.98 7.39 2.34
N THR A 183 12.24 8.23 1.61
CA THR A 183 10.94 8.75 2.04
C THR A 183 9.75 7.92 1.56
N SER A 184 9.96 7.03 0.57
CA SER A 184 8.89 6.21 0.00
C SER A 184 9.47 4.97 -0.66
N PHE A 185 9.33 3.84 -0.01
CA PHE A 185 9.80 2.54 -0.49
C PHE A 185 8.74 1.44 -0.31
N SER A 186 8.88 0.40 -1.09
CA SER A 186 8.07 -0.83 -1.00
C SER A 186 9.00 -2.04 -0.99
N CYS A 187 8.50 -3.16 -0.52
CA CYS A 187 9.23 -4.42 -0.51
C CYS A 187 8.27 -5.56 -0.85
N ASP A 188 8.68 -6.46 -1.70
CA ASP A 188 7.95 -7.69 -1.94
C ASP A 188 7.72 -8.45 -0.65
N SER A 189 6.59 -9.12 -0.53
CA SER A 189 6.23 -9.71 0.76
C SER A 189 5.54 -11.06 0.63
N TYR A 190 5.57 -11.82 1.70
CA TYR A 190 4.64 -12.89 1.96
C TYR A 190 3.97 -12.70 3.31
N SER A 191 2.72 -13.12 3.40
CA SER A 191 1.92 -12.99 4.60
C SER A 191 1.32 -14.32 5.00
N ILE A 192 1.14 -14.50 6.29
CA ILE A 192 0.42 -15.63 6.88
C ILE A 192 -0.64 -15.06 7.81
N GLY A 193 -1.87 -15.53 7.68
CA GLY A 193 -3.00 -15.11 8.50
C GLY A 193 -3.71 -16.29 9.15
N PHE A 194 -4.20 -16.07 10.35
CA PHE A 194 -5.07 -16.99 11.09
C PHE A 194 -6.27 -16.23 11.61
N GLY A 195 -7.42 -16.85 11.58
CA GLY A 195 -8.64 -16.21 12.05
C GLY A 195 -9.68 -17.19 12.56
N GLY A 196 -10.75 -16.64 13.05
CA GLY A 196 -11.91 -17.41 13.45
C GLY A 196 -13.14 -16.53 13.59
N ALA A 197 -14.30 -17.16 13.43
CA ALA A 197 -15.60 -16.57 13.62
C ALA A 197 -16.35 -17.33 14.72
N ILE A 198 -16.94 -16.60 15.65
CA ILE A 198 -17.70 -17.16 16.78
C ILE A 198 -19.09 -16.55 16.75
N LYS A 199 -20.13 -17.39 16.57
CA LYS A 199 -21.53 -16.97 16.68
C LYS A 199 -21.88 -16.80 18.16
N LEU A 200 -21.87 -15.57 18.64
CA LEU A 200 -22.19 -15.22 20.02
C LEU A 200 -23.70 -15.31 20.27
N LEU A 201 -24.52 -14.92 19.29
CA LEU A 201 -25.98 -14.96 19.29
C LEU A 201 -26.48 -15.40 17.90
N PRO A 202 -27.74 -15.76 17.72
CA PRO A 202 -28.27 -16.15 16.40
C PRO A 202 -28.06 -15.13 15.30
N LYS A 203 -27.94 -13.85 15.66
CA LYS A 203 -27.76 -12.72 14.74
C LYS A 203 -26.41 -12.01 14.89
N LEU A 204 -25.56 -12.39 15.85
CA LEU A 204 -24.28 -11.73 16.14
C LEU A 204 -23.13 -12.70 16.02
N THR A 205 -22.20 -12.39 15.14
CA THR A 205 -20.94 -13.13 14.96
C THR A 205 -19.76 -12.22 15.29
N MET A 206 -18.83 -12.69 16.09
CA MET A 206 -17.55 -12.05 16.37
C MET A 206 -16.47 -12.69 15.48
N ASN A 207 -15.68 -11.87 14.81
CA ASN A 207 -14.55 -12.28 14.00
C ASN A 207 -13.26 -11.81 14.66
N ILE A 208 -12.28 -12.70 14.75
CA ILE A 208 -10.95 -12.42 15.27
C ILE A 208 -9.94 -12.86 14.21
N ALA A 209 -8.94 -12.03 13.93
CA ALA A 209 -7.90 -12.35 12.99
C ALA A 209 -6.54 -11.84 13.44
N TYR A 210 -5.51 -12.58 13.12
CA TYR A 210 -4.12 -12.15 13.22
C TYR A 210 -3.44 -12.37 11.88
N PHE A 211 -2.68 -11.37 11.43
CA PHE A 211 -2.03 -11.34 10.14
C PHE A 211 -0.60 -10.81 10.31
N TRP A 212 0.36 -11.56 9.82
CA TRP A 212 1.77 -11.21 9.82
C TRP A 212 2.31 -11.18 8.40
N THR A 213 2.89 -10.04 8.02
CA THR A 213 3.58 -9.86 6.76
C THR A 213 5.07 -9.75 7.00
N ASN A 214 5.83 -10.60 6.34
CA ASN A 214 7.26 -10.53 6.23
C ASN A 214 7.62 -9.96 4.85
N TYR A 215 8.40 -8.89 4.84
CA TYR A 215 8.87 -8.24 3.64
C TYR A 215 10.28 -8.73 3.31
N SER A 216 10.55 -8.99 2.04
CA SER A 216 11.90 -9.26 1.56
C SER A 216 12.68 -7.95 1.55
N ASP A 217 13.90 -7.95 2.06
CA ASP A 217 14.75 -6.78 2.02
C ASP A 217 15.00 -6.36 0.55
N TYR A 218 14.82 -5.08 0.27
CA TYR A 218 15.19 -4.51 -1.01
C TYR A 218 16.54 -3.82 -0.90
N THR A 219 17.52 -4.26 -1.70
CA THR A 219 18.89 -3.72 -1.68
C THR A 219 19.10 -2.85 -2.92
N LYS A 220 19.37 -1.56 -2.71
CA LYS A 220 19.68 -0.58 -3.74
C LYS A 220 21.15 -0.23 -3.68
N ALA A 221 21.92 -0.67 -4.67
CA ALA A 221 23.30 -0.25 -4.86
C ALA A 221 23.35 1.13 -5.53
N VAL A 222 24.25 1.99 -5.05
CA VAL A 222 24.58 3.29 -5.64
C VAL A 222 26.04 3.25 -6.02
N GLU A 223 26.33 3.40 -7.31
CA GLU A 223 27.70 3.39 -7.84
C GLU A 223 28.48 4.64 -7.44
N ALA A 224 29.81 4.51 -7.38
CA ALA A 224 30.70 5.66 -7.20
C ALA A 224 30.55 6.60 -8.40
N SER A 225 30.41 7.89 -8.14
CA SER A 225 30.25 8.90 -9.18
C SER A 225 30.86 10.23 -8.76
N SER A 226 31.53 10.90 -9.68
CA SER A 226 32.10 12.24 -9.43
C SER A 226 31.05 13.33 -9.23
N THR A 227 29.78 13.07 -9.62
CA THR A 227 28.67 14.04 -9.61
C THR A 227 27.49 13.64 -8.77
N GLY A 228 27.45 12.42 -8.22
CA GLY A 228 26.28 11.96 -7.48
C GLY A 228 26.38 10.50 -7.00
N GLY A 229 27.41 10.17 -6.26
CA GLY A 229 27.54 8.88 -5.59
C GLY A 229 26.64 8.79 -4.34
N TYR A 230 26.94 7.85 -3.46
CA TYR A 230 26.13 7.56 -2.29
C TYR A 230 26.00 8.77 -1.36
N ASN A 231 24.75 9.16 -1.05
CA ASN A 231 24.41 10.30 -0.20
C ASN A 231 25.14 11.62 -0.57
N GLY A 232 25.27 11.90 -1.86
CA GLY A 232 25.93 13.12 -2.34
C GLY A 232 27.46 13.10 -2.24
N THR A 233 28.05 11.97 -1.85
CA THR A 233 29.50 11.75 -1.88
C THR A 233 29.95 11.27 -3.26
N THR A 234 31.27 11.07 -3.45
CA THR A 234 31.83 10.44 -4.67
C THR A 234 31.95 8.91 -4.54
N LEU A 235 31.56 8.35 -3.39
CA LEU A 235 31.76 6.94 -3.07
C LEU A 235 30.56 6.09 -3.52
N ALA A 236 30.80 4.79 -3.69
CA ALA A 236 29.74 3.80 -3.80
C ALA A 236 29.13 3.53 -2.42
N GLY A 237 27.88 3.07 -2.40
CA GLY A 237 27.18 2.70 -1.17
C GLY A 237 25.98 1.80 -1.43
N THR A 238 25.31 1.40 -0.37
CA THR A 238 24.15 0.50 -0.45
C THR A 238 23.11 0.93 0.56
N ASN A 239 21.87 1.09 0.08
CA ASN A 239 20.68 1.22 0.95
C ASN A 239 19.98 -0.12 1.02
N VAL A 240 19.53 -0.50 2.22
CA VAL A 240 18.71 -1.69 2.46
C VAL A 240 17.39 -1.24 3.07
N TYR A 241 16.31 -1.52 2.36
CA TYR A 241 14.96 -1.21 2.81
C TYR A 241 14.32 -2.48 3.35
N SER A 242 13.79 -2.43 4.56
CA SER A 242 13.11 -3.54 5.19
C SER A 242 11.87 -3.10 5.96
N ARG A 243 10.91 -4.00 6.11
CA ARG A 243 9.64 -3.73 6.79
C ARG A 243 9.06 -5.00 7.40
N THR A 244 8.28 -4.86 8.45
CA THR A 244 7.47 -5.94 9.03
C THR A 244 6.13 -5.36 9.49
N ASN A 245 5.03 -6.06 9.18
CA ASN A 245 3.71 -5.71 9.67
C ASN A 245 3.11 -6.88 10.47
N LYS A 246 2.48 -6.54 11.59
CA LYS A 246 1.67 -7.43 12.40
C LYS A 246 0.35 -6.74 12.66
N VAL A 247 -0.75 -7.39 12.31
CA VAL A 247 -2.08 -6.82 12.44
C VAL A 247 -2.96 -7.77 13.25
N PHE A 248 -3.63 -7.24 14.25
CA PHE A 248 -4.71 -7.90 14.96
C PHE A 248 -6.02 -7.22 14.59
N GLY A 249 -7.01 -8.02 14.21
CA GLY A 249 -8.34 -7.56 13.84
C GLY A 249 -9.42 -8.15 14.73
N LEU A 250 -10.38 -7.32 15.10
CA LEU A 250 -11.61 -7.71 15.77
C LEU A 250 -12.79 -7.05 15.05
N GLY A 251 -13.80 -7.86 14.71
CA GLY A 251 -14.97 -7.38 14.01
C GLY A 251 -16.25 -8.06 14.53
N PHE A 252 -17.38 -7.41 14.30
CA PHE A 252 -18.70 -7.93 14.64
C PHE A 252 -19.64 -7.80 13.45
N ASP A 253 -20.30 -8.91 13.10
CA ASP A 253 -21.35 -8.96 12.08
C ASP A 253 -22.70 -9.13 12.76
N TYR A 254 -23.61 -8.22 12.48
CA TYR A 254 -25.00 -8.31 12.95
C TYR A 254 -25.96 -8.48 11.79
N LYS A 255 -26.82 -9.50 11.86
CA LYS A 255 -27.89 -9.75 10.87
C LYS A 255 -29.19 -9.15 11.35
N PHE A 256 -29.72 -8.23 10.59
CA PHE A 256 -31.02 -7.61 10.83
C PHE A 256 -32.21 -8.53 10.55
#